data_beeab4e3957268fea5c35bac9a6eeedc
#
_entry.id   beeab4e3957268fea5c35bac9a6eeedc
#
_cell.length_a   1.000
_cell.length_b   1.000
_cell.length_c   1.000
_cell.angle_alpha   90.00
_cell.angle_beta   90.00
_cell.angle_gamma   90.00
#
_symmetry.space_group_name_H-M   'P 1'
#
loop_
_entity.id
_entity.type
_entity.pdbx_description
1 polymer ?
#
loop_
_entity_poly.entity_id
_entity_poly.type
_entity_poly.pdbx_seq_one_letter_code
_entity_poly.pdbx_strand_id
1 'polypeptide(L)'
;MSPVQTAPGTVVLKYGGSSVADADKVRGVASIVARRCKAGEKLVVVVSAMGKTTNHLIELAGSISPQSGHYKREMDMLLATGEQVSASLLAMALKDLGVDALSMNAFQIGMLTTAAHSSARIRDIQSDRLRTELDARGVVVVTGFQGVTDEGDLTTLGRGGSDTSAIALAAALGCPCEIYSDVAGVYACDPRIVPSAKKLEYITYEEMLELASSGAKVLHSRGVEIADKQEVELYCGSTFSDERGTKIVKKLPEWLEQPVVTGVALAEQIKVNLRGLPEDVTLYTRVFNELAGRGINLDMISIVSENGKAAITFSVVSGDMENLRPALSAALPGVDWTVSVDDSVSKVSAIGVGMQSVSGVAGRFFGALAARNIAVLGTTTSEIKIAVLVPRDQGHAAVDALMTEFGLKDE
;
A
#
# COMPACT_ATOMS: atom_id res chain seq x y z
N MET A 1 19.42 -18.62 8.90
CA MET A 1 19.03 -17.69 9.97
C MET A 1 18.40 -18.51 11.08
N SER A 2 18.93 -18.44 12.30
CA SER A 2 18.33 -19.12 13.45
C SER A 2 16.98 -18.49 13.77
N PRO A 3 15.95 -19.23 14.22
CA PRO A 3 14.68 -18.65 14.61
C PRO A 3 14.92 -17.66 15.76
N VAL A 4 14.53 -16.40 15.52
CA VAL A 4 14.62 -15.34 16.53
C VAL A 4 13.63 -15.70 17.63
N GLN A 5 14.10 -15.94 18.85
CA GLN A 5 13.23 -16.09 20.02
C GLN A 5 12.52 -14.75 20.25
N THR A 6 11.21 -14.74 20.11
CA THR A 6 10.35 -13.58 20.43
C THR A 6 10.49 -13.26 21.91
N ALA A 7 10.91 -12.05 22.24
CA ALA A 7 10.80 -11.56 23.60
C ALA A 7 9.29 -11.46 23.92
N PRO A 8 8.80 -12.09 25.01
CA PRO A 8 7.39 -12.02 25.35
C PRO A 8 6.98 -10.55 25.54
N GLY A 9 5.94 -10.10 24.81
CA GLY A 9 5.36 -8.78 24.96
C GLY A 9 5.98 -7.66 24.12
N THR A 10 6.85 -7.94 23.15
CA THR A 10 7.32 -6.91 22.18
C THR A 10 6.31 -6.75 21.04
N VAL A 11 5.94 -5.51 20.71
CA VAL A 11 5.03 -5.16 19.61
C VAL A 11 5.55 -3.93 18.87
N VAL A 12 5.47 -3.93 17.55
CA VAL A 12 5.68 -2.72 16.74
C VAL A 12 4.32 -2.06 16.50
N LEU A 13 4.20 -0.80 16.90
CA LEU A 13 3.02 0.04 16.67
C LEU A 13 3.34 1.07 15.61
N LYS A 14 2.49 1.21 14.61
CA LYS A 14 2.62 2.30 13.63
C LYS A 14 1.46 3.27 13.73
N TYR A 15 1.75 4.55 13.81
CA TYR A 15 0.76 5.61 13.76
C TYR A 15 0.92 6.46 12.49
N GLY A 16 -0.17 6.57 11.71
CA GLY A 16 -0.21 7.37 10.50
C GLY A 16 -0.17 8.88 10.77
N GLY A 17 0.06 9.69 9.74
CA GLY A 17 0.13 11.15 9.86
C GLY A 17 -1.16 11.77 10.40
N SER A 18 -2.33 11.21 10.09
CA SER A 18 -3.64 11.62 10.66
C SER A 18 -3.73 11.38 12.16
N SER A 19 -3.03 10.36 12.67
CA SER A 19 -3.01 9.99 14.10
C SER A 19 -2.10 10.88 14.94
N VAL A 20 -1.14 11.58 14.33
CA VAL A 20 -0.19 12.49 14.97
C VAL A 20 -0.25 13.90 14.36
N ALA A 21 -1.40 14.30 13.79
CA ALA A 21 -1.52 15.49 12.98
C ALA A 21 -1.32 16.83 13.75
N ASP A 22 -1.59 16.80 15.03
CA ASP A 22 -1.54 17.97 15.93
C ASP A 22 -1.12 17.57 17.34
N ALA A 23 -0.93 18.56 18.22
CA ALA A 23 -0.45 18.36 19.58
C ALA A 23 -1.41 17.49 20.43
N ASP A 24 -2.73 17.61 20.24
CA ASP A 24 -3.72 16.83 21.01
C ASP A 24 -3.66 15.36 20.61
N LYS A 25 -3.55 15.08 19.32
CA LYS A 25 -3.38 13.72 18.81
C LYS A 25 -2.07 13.09 19.24
N VAL A 26 -0.96 13.83 19.23
CA VAL A 26 0.33 13.34 19.76
C VAL A 26 0.21 12.99 21.25
N ARG A 27 -0.44 13.83 22.06
CA ARG A 27 -0.73 13.53 23.47
C ARG A 27 -1.64 12.31 23.63
N GLY A 28 -2.64 12.16 22.76
CA GLY A 28 -3.52 11.00 22.72
C GLY A 28 -2.77 9.70 22.45
N VAL A 29 -1.93 9.68 21.42
CA VAL A 29 -1.06 8.53 21.09
C VAL A 29 -0.10 8.24 22.26
N ALA A 30 0.55 9.29 22.84
CA ALA A 30 1.42 9.12 24.00
C ALA A 30 0.69 8.44 25.17
N SER A 31 -0.57 8.82 25.44
CA SER A 31 -1.39 8.22 26.51
C SER A 31 -1.68 6.74 26.25
N ILE A 32 -1.98 6.36 24.99
CA ILE A 32 -2.19 4.97 24.60
C ILE A 32 -0.91 4.14 24.80
N VAL A 33 0.22 4.62 24.27
CA VAL A 33 1.53 3.97 24.37
C VAL A 33 1.96 3.84 25.84
N ALA A 34 1.83 4.91 26.63
CA ALA A 34 2.18 4.90 28.06
C ALA A 34 1.35 3.87 28.86
N ARG A 35 0.05 3.74 28.58
CA ARG A 35 -0.82 2.74 29.20
C ARG A 35 -0.35 1.32 28.89
N ARG A 36 -0.01 1.02 27.63
CA ARG A 36 0.48 -0.31 27.20
C ARG A 36 1.85 -0.63 27.80
N CYS A 37 2.77 0.34 27.79
CA CYS A 37 4.08 0.19 28.43
C CYS A 37 3.95 -0.11 29.94
N LYS A 38 3.07 0.61 30.67
CA LYS A 38 2.80 0.37 32.09
C LYS A 38 2.14 -0.99 32.34
N ALA A 39 1.47 -1.57 31.35
CA ALA A 39 0.96 -2.95 31.39
C ALA A 39 2.02 -4.02 31.13
N GLY A 40 3.28 -3.63 30.87
CA GLY A 40 4.44 -4.53 30.72
C GLY A 40 4.81 -4.85 29.28
N GLU A 41 4.19 -4.22 28.28
CA GLU A 41 4.57 -4.38 26.87
C GLU A 41 5.84 -3.59 26.53
N LYS A 42 6.69 -4.15 25.69
CA LYS A 42 7.82 -3.45 25.05
C LYS A 42 7.38 -2.97 23.68
N LEU A 43 7.48 -1.65 23.42
CA LEU A 43 6.86 -1.03 22.27
C LEU A 43 7.87 -0.29 21.38
N VAL A 44 7.94 -0.68 20.13
CA VAL A 44 8.58 0.11 19.06
C VAL A 44 7.49 0.90 18.36
N VAL A 45 7.52 2.22 18.48
CA VAL A 45 6.46 3.09 17.97
C VAL A 45 6.94 3.81 16.72
N VAL A 46 6.49 3.37 15.54
CA VAL A 46 6.82 3.99 14.25
C VAL A 46 5.81 5.08 13.93
N VAL A 47 6.29 6.28 13.64
CA VAL A 47 5.44 7.43 13.32
C VAL A 47 5.70 7.95 11.91
N SER A 48 4.63 8.42 11.26
CA SER A 48 4.70 9.23 10.05
C SER A 48 4.86 10.71 10.38
N ALA A 49 5.20 11.53 9.40
CA ALA A 49 5.16 12.98 9.53
C ALA A 49 3.76 13.48 9.93
N MET A 50 3.68 14.57 10.65
CA MET A 50 2.44 15.15 11.19
C MET A 50 1.52 15.64 10.06
N GLY A 51 0.32 15.09 9.96
CA GLY A 51 -0.73 15.56 9.06
C GLY A 51 -0.27 15.67 7.60
N LYS A 52 -0.19 16.89 7.08
CA LYS A 52 0.20 17.20 5.69
C LYS A 52 1.64 17.70 5.56
N THR A 53 2.50 17.53 6.57
CA THR A 53 3.87 18.06 6.59
C THR A 53 4.68 17.64 5.36
N THR A 54 4.60 16.38 4.94
CA THR A 54 5.31 15.88 3.73
C THR A 54 4.89 16.66 2.49
N ASN A 55 3.59 16.91 2.29
CA ASN A 55 3.10 17.69 1.15
C ASN A 55 3.59 19.15 1.22
N HIS A 56 3.56 19.76 2.40
CA HIS A 56 4.04 21.10 2.60
C HIS A 56 5.56 21.23 2.29
N LEU A 57 6.36 20.24 2.68
CA LEU A 57 7.80 20.23 2.34
C LEU A 57 8.03 20.10 0.83
N ILE A 58 7.23 19.31 0.12
CA ILE A 58 7.27 19.20 -1.35
C ILE A 58 6.91 20.54 -2.00
N GLU A 59 5.83 21.19 -1.55
CA GLU A 59 5.40 22.49 -2.04
C GLU A 59 6.47 23.57 -1.79
N LEU A 60 7.08 23.55 -0.61
CA LEU A 60 8.18 24.47 -0.25
C LEU A 60 9.39 24.26 -1.17
N ALA A 61 9.81 23.02 -1.41
CA ALA A 61 10.89 22.70 -2.34
C ALA A 61 10.59 23.21 -3.76
N GLY A 62 9.37 22.98 -4.25
CA GLY A 62 8.91 23.44 -5.55
C GLY A 62 8.87 24.96 -5.69
N SER A 63 8.55 25.70 -4.61
CA SER A 63 8.56 27.16 -4.59
C SER A 63 9.96 27.76 -4.68
N ILE A 64 10.98 27.04 -4.21
CA ILE A 64 12.39 27.46 -4.25
C ILE A 64 13.04 27.00 -5.58
N SER A 65 12.75 25.76 -5.98
CA SER A 65 13.31 25.14 -7.19
C SER A 65 12.20 24.43 -7.97
N PRO A 66 11.77 24.98 -9.13
CA PRO A 66 10.78 24.31 -9.99
C PRO A 66 11.20 22.91 -10.46
N GLN A 67 12.50 22.62 -10.45
CA GLN A 67 13.06 21.31 -10.82
C GLN A 67 13.36 20.42 -9.59
N SER A 68 12.91 20.78 -8.39
CA SER A 68 13.21 20.06 -7.15
C SER A 68 12.92 18.55 -7.23
N GLY A 69 11.89 18.13 -7.95
CA GLY A 69 11.55 16.73 -8.15
C GLY A 69 12.64 15.89 -8.86
N HIS A 70 13.61 16.53 -9.56
CA HIS A 70 14.75 15.85 -10.15
C HIS A 70 15.91 15.67 -9.15
N TYR A 71 15.95 16.45 -8.09
CA TYR A 71 17.00 16.39 -7.06
C TYR A 71 16.61 15.40 -5.95
N LYS A 72 16.44 14.13 -6.31
CA LYS A 72 15.85 13.10 -5.45
C LYS A 72 16.57 12.92 -4.12
N ARG A 73 17.91 12.99 -4.10
CA ARG A 73 18.71 12.91 -2.87
C ARG A 73 18.39 14.05 -1.90
N GLU A 74 18.32 15.27 -2.40
CA GLU A 74 18.01 16.45 -1.59
C GLU A 74 16.54 16.44 -1.13
N MET A 75 15.64 15.92 -1.98
CA MET A 75 14.24 15.71 -1.57
C MET A 75 14.14 14.70 -0.44
N ASP A 76 14.87 13.57 -0.49
CA ASP A 76 14.89 12.60 0.61
C ASP A 76 15.39 13.20 1.92
N MET A 77 16.48 13.99 1.85
CA MET A 77 17.01 14.72 3.01
C MET A 77 15.97 15.66 3.61
N LEU A 78 15.27 16.42 2.78
CA LEU A 78 14.23 17.35 3.21
C LEU A 78 13.03 16.61 3.81
N LEU A 79 12.49 15.62 3.11
CA LEU A 79 11.27 14.92 3.51
C LEU A 79 11.48 14.13 4.80
N ALA A 80 12.68 13.57 5.02
CA ALA A 80 13.02 12.84 6.24
C ALA A 80 12.91 13.69 7.53
N THR A 81 12.92 15.00 7.43
CA THR A 81 12.76 15.89 8.61
C THR A 81 11.36 15.77 9.22
N GLY A 82 10.34 15.44 8.43
CA GLY A 82 8.96 15.38 8.90
C GLY A 82 8.75 14.34 10.01
N GLU A 83 9.27 13.14 9.81
CA GLU A 83 9.18 12.05 10.79
C GLU A 83 10.11 12.29 12.00
N GLN A 84 11.21 13.02 11.84
CA GLN A 84 12.09 13.38 12.96
C GLN A 84 11.36 14.31 13.93
N VAL A 85 10.57 15.25 13.40
CA VAL A 85 9.73 16.13 14.24
C VAL A 85 8.71 15.29 15.02
N SER A 86 7.91 14.45 14.36
CA SER A 86 6.86 13.67 15.03
C SER A 86 7.42 12.68 16.05
N ALA A 87 8.53 12.00 15.74
CA ALA A 87 9.16 11.05 16.64
C ALA A 87 9.71 11.73 17.91
N SER A 88 10.35 12.90 17.75
CA SER A 88 10.88 13.66 18.87
C SER A 88 9.77 14.18 19.78
N LEU A 89 8.71 14.74 19.20
CA LEU A 89 7.57 15.27 19.98
C LEU A 89 6.83 14.15 20.73
N LEU A 90 6.64 12.98 20.11
CA LEU A 90 6.01 11.85 20.78
C LEU A 90 6.88 11.33 21.93
N ALA A 91 8.21 11.24 21.74
CA ALA A 91 9.11 10.84 22.81
C ALA A 91 9.10 11.82 23.99
N MET A 92 9.02 13.14 23.73
CA MET A 92 8.85 14.16 24.79
C MET A 92 7.54 13.98 25.54
N ALA A 93 6.41 13.81 24.82
CA ALA A 93 5.12 13.60 25.43
C ALA A 93 5.04 12.32 26.29
N LEU A 94 5.76 11.24 25.89
CA LEU A 94 5.88 10.03 26.68
C LEU A 94 6.69 10.25 27.97
N LYS A 95 7.76 11.04 27.92
CA LYS A 95 8.54 11.41 29.12
C LYS A 95 7.72 12.20 30.11
N ASP A 96 6.87 13.11 29.64
CA ASP A 96 5.94 13.87 30.53
C ASP A 96 4.95 12.95 31.23
N LEU A 97 4.64 11.77 30.67
CA LEU A 97 3.80 10.72 31.27
C LEU A 97 4.60 9.72 32.14
N GLY A 98 5.88 9.97 32.37
CA GLY A 98 6.77 9.14 33.17
C GLY A 98 7.28 7.86 32.47
N VAL A 99 7.23 7.82 31.14
CA VAL A 99 7.81 6.74 30.33
C VAL A 99 9.17 7.17 29.81
N ASP A 100 10.24 6.43 30.11
CA ASP A 100 11.57 6.69 29.56
C ASP A 100 11.63 6.28 28.09
N ALA A 101 11.14 7.14 27.19
CA ALA A 101 11.12 6.90 25.75
C ALA A 101 12.32 7.56 25.07
N LEU A 102 12.87 6.89 24.04
CA LEU A 102 13.92 7.39 23.17
C LEU A 102 13.43 7.46 21.72
N SER A 103 13.65 8.59 21.04
CA SER A 103 13.43 8.68 19.59
C SER A 103 14.68 8.28 18.82
N MET A 104 14.51 7.49 17.74
CA MET A 104 15.58 7.05 16.85
C MET A 104 15.18 7.25 15.39
N ASN A 105 16.10 7.73 14.56
CA ASN A 105 15.91 7.80 13.11
C ASN A 105 16.49 6.57 12.39
N ALA A 106 16.30 6.50 11.06
CA ALA A 106 16.74 5.36 10.26
C ALA A 106 18.24 5.06 10.38
N PHE A 107 19.07 6.11 10.49
CA PHE A 107 20.51 5.98 10.67
C PHE A 107 20.84 5.33 12.03
N GLN A 108 20.17 5.75 13.09
CA GLN A 108 20.41 5.25 14.45
C GLN A 108 19.97 3.80 14.67
N ILE A 109 18.96 3.35 13.91
CA ILE A 109 18.46 1.95 13.95
C ILE A 109 19.14 1.08 12.88
N GLY A 110 20.00 1.64 12.03
CA GLY A 110 20.68 0.91 10.97
C GLY A 110 19.74 0.34 9.90
N MET A 111 18.71 1.09 9.46
CA MET A 111 17.82 0.67 8.37
C MET A 111 18.49 0.89 7.03
N LEU A 112 19.23 -0.11 6.56
CA LEU A 112 19.99 -0.06 5.32
C LEU A 112 19.10 -0.23 4.09
N THR A 113 19.32 0.62 3.08
CA THR A 113 18.52 0.63 1.85
C THR A 113 19.38 0.66 0.60
N THR A 114 18.74 0.46 -0.55
CA THR A 114 19.34 0.80 -1.85
C THR A 114 19.44 2.31 -2.02
N ALA A 115 20.34 2.78 -2.90
CA ALA A 115 20.50 4.19 -3.24
C ALA A 115 19.44 4.74 -4.24
N ALA A 116 18.31 4.03 -4.42
CA ALA A 116 17.21 4.48 -5.27
C ALA A 116 16.36 5.53 -4.54
N HIS A 117 16.87 6.77 -4.49
CA HIS A 117 16.20 7.88 -3.82
C HIS A 117 14.73 8.04 -4.22
N SER A 118 13.88 8.45 -3.27
CA SER A 118 12.41 8.56 -3.35
C SER A 118 11.63 7.25 -3.45
N SER A 119 12.31 6.10 -3.64
CA SER A 119 11.70 4.77 -3.74
C SER A 119 12.67 3.66 -3.30
N ALA A 120 13.50 3.95 -2.31
CA ALA A 120 14.52 3.04 -1.81
C ALA A 120 13.91 1.73 -1.27
N ARG A 121 14.66 0.64 -1.40
CA ARG A 121 14.27 -0.68 -0.89
C ARG A 121 15.10 -1.05 0.33
N ILE A 122 14.45 -1.50 1.38
CA ILE A 122 15.13 -2.01 2.58
C ILE A 122 15.91 -3.26 2.19
N ARG A 123 17.19 -3.28 2.54
CA ARG A 123 18.12 -4.39 2.32
C ARG A 123 18.39 -5.17 3.60
N ASP A 124 18.56 -4.43 4.71
CA ASP A 124 18.87 -4.98 6.02
C ASP A 124 18.46 -4.01 7.14
N ILE A 125 18.32 -4.52 8.35
CA ILE A 125 18.08 -3.74 9.57
C ILE A 125 19.02 -4.23 10.66
N GLN A 126 19.96 -3.38 11.08
CA GLN A 126 20.91 -3.67 12.15
C GLN A 126 20.25 -3.43 13.52
N SER A 127 19.39 -4.33 13.95
CA SER A 127 18.46 -4.11 15.07
C SER A 127 19.11 -4.16 16.48
N ASP A 128 20.40 -4.39 16.61
CA ASP A 128 21.07 -4.59 17.93
C ASP A 128 20.92 -3.38 18.86
N ARG A 129 21.16 -2.18 18.34
CA ARG A 129 20.98 -0.94 19.11
C ARG A 129 19.52 -0.73 19.49
N LEU A 130 18.59 -0.97 18.56
CA LEU A 130 17.16 -0.86 18.84
C LEU A 130 16.74 -1.83 19.96
N ARG A 131 17.21 -3.09 19.93
CA ARG A 131 16.94 -4.09 20.98
C ARG A 131 17.49 -3.64 22.33
N THR A 132 18.73 -3.18 22.36
CA THR A 132 19.39 -2.69 23.60
C THR A 132 18.59 -1.53 24.22
N GLU A 133 18.20 -0.54 23.43
CA GLU A 133 17.43 0.61 23.93
C GLU A 133 16.02 0.21 24.34
N LEU A 134 15.38 -0.71 23.61
CA LEU A 134 14.05 -1.21 23.93
C LEU A 134 14.06 -2.01 25.25
N ASP A 135 15.09 -2.83 25.47
CA ASP A 135 15.25 -3.60 26.72
C ASP A 135 15.49 -2.69 27.92
N ALA A 136 16.24 -1.62 27.74
CA ALA A 136 16.55 -0.67 28.81
C ALA A 136 15.36 0.23 29.19
N ARG A 137 14.50 0.61 28.22
CA ARG A 137 13.50 1.66 28.38
C ARG A 137 12.05 1.20 28.28
N GLY A 138 11.81 0.10 27.61
CA GLY A 138 10.46 -0.41 27.30
C GLY A 138 9.79 0.28 26.10
N VAL A 139 10.18 1.51 25.74
CA VAL A 139 9.61 2.22 24.57
C VAL A 139 10.68 2.90 23.74
N VAL A 140 10.69 2.63 22.43
CA VAL A 140 11.50 3.34 21.44
C VAL A 140 10.59 3.90 20.35
N VAL A 141 10.68 5.20 20.08
CA VAL A 141 9.93 5.86 19.00
C VAL A 141 10.83 5.95 17.77
N VAL A 142 10.36 5.45 16.65
CA VAL A 142 11.16 5.36 15.41
C VAL A 142 10.54 6.19 14.31
N THR A 143 11.37 6.91 13.57
CA THR A 143 10.94 7.58 12.34
C THR A 143 10.58 6.55 11.28
N GLY A 144 9.36 6.55 10.78
CA GLY A 144 8.99 5.79 9.59
C GLY A 144 9.54 6.39 8.30
N PHE A 145 9.26 5.78 7.16
CA PHE A 145 9.49 6.31 5.82
C PHE A 145 10.96 6.39 5.37
N GLN A 146 11.92 6.39 6.27
CA GLN A 146 13.35 6.66 6.04
C GLN A 146 14.18 5.39 6.01
N GLY A 147 15.31 5.47 5.30
CA GLY A 147 16.42 4.54 5.34
C GLY A 147 17.75 5.27 5.15
N VAL A 148 18.83 4.51 5.09
CA VAL A 148 20.18 5.03 4.88
C VAL A 148 20.93 4.14 3.91
N THR A 149 21.72 4.72 3.00
CA THR A 149 22.62 3.97 2.13
C THR A 149 23.90 3.54 2.86
N ASP A 150 24.68 2.65 2.24
CA ASP A 150 25.99 2.26 2.76
C ASP A 150 26.95 3.47 2.87
N GLU A 151 26.78 4.50 2.04
CA GLU A 151 27.56 5.75 2.03
C GLU A 151 27.05 6.76 3.08
N GLY A 152 25.94 6.48 3.79
CA GLY A 152 25.37 7.33 4.81
C GLY A 152 24.37 8.38 4.29
N ASP A 153 23.94 8.30 3.04
CA ASP A 153 22.89 9.17 2.52
C ASP A 153 21.51 8.73 3.02
N LEU A 154 20.69 9.69 3.46
CA LEU A 154 19.29 9.45 3.78
C LEU A 154 18.50 9.13 2.51
N THR A 155 17.63 8.16 2.62
CA THR A 155 16.70 7.74 1.56
C THR A 155 15.28 7.73 2.06
N THR A 156 14.31 7.84 1.16
CA THR A 156 12.90 7.61 1.47
C THR A 156 12.36 6.38 0.75
N LEU A 157 11.45 5.68 1.41
CA LEU A 157 10.88 4.42 0.92
C LEU A 157 9.72 4.60 -0.07
N GLY A 158 9.33 5.84 -0.33
CA GLY A 158 8.19 6.16 -1.17
C GLY A 158 6.83 5.99 -0.48
N ARG A 159 5.74 5.90 -1.25
CA ARG A 159 4.38 5.79 -0.70
C ARG A 159 4.24 4.56 0.21
N GLY A 160 3.51 4.71 1.33
CA GLY A 160 3.36 3.65 2.33
C GLY A 160 4.66 3.31 3.07
N GLY A 161 5.68 4.16 2.97
CA GLY A 161 7.00 3.92 3.54
C GLY A 161 7.00 3.71 5.06
N SER A 162 6.14 4.41 5.81
CA SER A 162 6.05 4.22 7.27
C SER A 162 5.45 2.87 7.65
N ASP A 163 4.45 2.35 6.90
CA ASP A 163 3.93 0.99 7.08
C ASP A 163 5.00 -0.03 6.77
N THR A 164 5.72 0.18 5.66
CA THR A 164 6.84 -0.66 5.25
C THR A 164 7.95 -0.69 6.31
N SER A 165 8.29 0.47 6.90
CA SER A 165 9.28 0.56 8.00
C SER A 165 8.83 -0.23 9.22
N ALA A 166 7.58 -0.07 9.64
CA ALA A 166 7.04 -0.75 10.81
C ALA A 166 7.03 -2.27 10.65
N ILE A 167 6.54 -2.75 9.51
CA ILE A 167 6.48 -4.18 9.21
C ILE A 167 7.89 -4.78 9.11
N ALA A 168 8.84 -4.08 8.47
CA ALA A 168 10.21 -4.55 8.38
C ALA A 168 10.91 -4.59 9.76
N LEU A 169 10.62 -3.62 10.64
CA LEU A 169 11.09 -3.65 12.02
C LEU A 169 10.48 -4.80 12.82
N ALA A 170 9.18 -5.07 12.66
CA ALA A 170 8.53 -6.21 13.28
C ALA A 170 9.14 -7.53 12.82
N ALA A 171 9.42 -7.68 11.53
CA ALA A 171 10.13 -8.83 10.97
C ALA A 171 11.54 -8.99 11.58
N ALA A 172 12.32 -7.91 11.64
CA ALA A 172 13.66 -7.92 12.23
C ALA A 172 13.67 -8.25 13.74
N LEU A 173 12.60 -7.86 14.44
CA LEU A 173 12.43 -8.13 15.87
C LEU A 173 11.76 -9.49 16.14
N GLY A 174 11.09 -10.09 15.16
CA GLY A 174 10.33 -11.33 15.29
C GLY A 174 9.08 -11.14 16.17
N CYS A 175 8.33 -10.05 15.95
CA CYS A 175 7.16 -9.70 16.74
C CYS A 175 6.00 -9.21 15.87
N PRO A 176 4.75 -9.13 16.38
CA PRO A 176 3.61 -8.61 15.64
C PRO A 176 3.75 -7.11 15.36
N CYS A 177 3.03 -6.66 14.32
CA CYS A 177 2.92 -5.26 13.94
C CYS A 177 1.45 -4.83 13.93
N GLU A 178 1.15 -3.74 14.63
CA GLU A 178 -0.17 -3.12 14.67
C GLU A 178 -0.11 -1.77 13.96
N ILE A 179 -0.96 -1.58 12.95
CA ILE A 179 -1.02 -0.35 12.14
C ILE A 179 -2.30 0.39 12.49
N TYR A 180 -2.12 1.61 12.98
CA TYR A 180 -3.19 2.50 13.40
C TYR A 180 -3.32 3.70 12.47
N SER A 181 -4.56 3.98 12.07
CA SER A 181 -4.92 5.11 11.21
C SER A 181 -6.24 5.74 11.68
N ASP A 182 -6.87 6.52 10.83
CA ASP A 182 -8.23 7.07 11.01
C ASP A 182 -9.33 6.10 10.59
N VAL A 183 -8.97 4.88 10.11
CA VAL A 183 -9.92 3.86 9.67
C VAL A 183 -9.92 2.69 10.65
N ALA A 184 -11.11 2.19 11.00
CA ALA A 184 -11.28 1.16 12.03
C ALA A 184 -10.84 -0.27 11.61
N GLY A 185 -10.28 -0.44 10.42
CA GLY A 185 -9.81 -1.72 9.90
C GLY A 185 -9.89 -1.79 8.39
N VAL A 186 -9.83 -3.01 7.85
CA VAL A 186 -10.04 -3.28 6.42
C VAL A 186 -11.52 -3.55 6.19
N TYR A 187 -12.09 -2.90 5.20
CA TYR A 187 -13.49 -3.08 4.80
C TYR A 187 -13.57 -3.83 3.47
N ALA A 188 -14.68 -4.50 3.24
CA ALA A 188 -14.97 -5.19 1.98
C ALA A 188 -15.01 -4.24 0.76
N CYS A 189 -15.18 -2.95 0.99
CA CYS A 189 -14.99 -1.85 0.03
C CYS A 189 -14.63 -0.58 0.78
N ASP A 190 -14.09 0.42 0.10
CA ASP A 190 -13.84 1.74 0.69
C ASP A 190 -15.17 2.33 1.24
N PRO A 191 -15.30 2.61 2.54
CA PRO A 191 -16.54 3.13 3.13
C PRO A 191 -16.96 4.50 2.57
N ARG A 192 -16.04 5.23 1.92
CA ARG A 192 -16.36 6.49 1.22
C ARG A 192 -17.13 6.25 -0.07
N ILE A 193 -17.01 5.04 -0.66
CA ILE A 193 -17.72 4.60 -1.86
C ILE A 193 -19.02 3.90 -1.44
N VAL A 194 -18.93 2.96 -0.49
CA VAL A 194 -20.07 2.19 0.04
C VAL A 194 -20.08 2.31 1.56
N PRO A 195 -20.83 3.26 2.15
CA PRO A 195 -20.84 3.48 3.60
C PRO A 195 -21.28 2.27 4.44
N SER A 196 -22.07 1.37 3.85
CA SER A 196 -22.51 0.12 4.47
C SER A 196 -21.56 -1.07 4.20
N ALA A 197 -20.34 -0.82 3.72
CA ALA A 197 -19.37 -1.91 3.49
C ALA A 197 -19.02 -2.61 4.79
N LYS A 198 -19.12 -3.94 4.83
CA LYS A 198 -18.75 -4.75 5.98
C LYS A 198 -17.29 -4.56 6.34
N LYS A 199 -17.01 -4.38 7.62
CA LYS A 199 -15.66 -4.45 8.15
C LYS A 199 -15.24 -5.91 8.28
N LEU A 200 -14.05 -6.26 7.82
CA LEU A 200 -13.50 -7.60 7.86
C LEU A 200 -12.83 -7.85 9.22
N GLU A 201 -13.19 -8.91 9.90
CA GLU A 201 -12.51 -9.32 11.13
C GLU A 201 -11.14 -9.95 10.81
N TYR A 202 -11.10 -10.73 9.73
CA TYR A 202 -9.89 -11.36 9.21
C TYR A 202 -9.81 -11.19 7.69
N ILE A 203 -8.59 -11.12 7.17
CA ILE A 203 -8.29 -11.16 5.75
C ILE A 203 -6.95 -11.88 5.56
N THR A 204 -6.78 -12.62 4.47
CA THR A 204 -5.49 -13.25 4.15
C THR A 204 -4.51 -12.23 3.56
N TYR A 205 -3.19 -12.50 3.65
CA TYR A 205 -2.18 -11.65 2.99
C TYR A 205 -2.43 -11.55 1.48
N GLU A 206 -2.79 -12.66 0.86
CA GLU A 206 -3.04 -12.74 -0.59
C GLU A 206 -4.20 -11.82 -1.00
N GLU A 207 -5.33 -11.87 -0.27
CA GLU A 207 -6.46 -10.97 -0.50
C GLU A 207 -6.14 -9.52 -0.20
N MET A 208 -5.41 -9.25 0.90
CA MET A 208 -5.00 -7.89 1.25
C MET A 208 -4.08 -7.29 0.20
N LEU A 209 -3.16 -8.08 -0.35
CA LEU A 209 -2.25 -7.68 -1.42
C LEU A 209 -3.03 -7.31 -2.69
N GLU A 210 -3.99 -8.14 -3.08
CA GLU A 210 -4.84 -7.88 -4.23
C GLU A 210 -5.76 -6.66 -4.02
N LEU A 211 -6.33 -6.48 -2.82
CA LEU A 211 -7.11 -5.28 -2.50
C LEU A 211 -6.24 -4.02 -2.56
N ALA A 212 -5.04 -4.05 -1.96
CA ALA A 212 -4.11 -2.93 -1.97
C ALA A 212 -3.67 -2.56 -3.40
N SER A 213 -3.35 -3.54 -4.25
CA SER A 213 -2.96 -3.32 -5.65
C SER A 213 -4.15 -2.87 -6.52
N SER A 214 -5.36 -3.22 -6.13
CA SER A 214 -6.60 -2.86 -6.84
C SER A 214 -7.18 -1.50 -6.41
N GLY A 215 -6.54 -0.77 -5.48
CA GLY A 215 -6.92 0.60 -5.12
C GLY A 215 -7.41 0.80 -3.68
N ALA A 216 -7.48 -0.25 -2.86
CA ALA A 216 -7.75 -0.08 -1.43
C ALA A 216 -6.57 0.63 -0.75
N LYS A 217 -6.88 1.66 0.07
CA LYS A 217 -5.86 2.57 0.63
C LYS A 217 -5.55 2.32 2.11
N VAL A 218 -5.86 1.15 2.65
CA VAL A 218 -5.65 0.84 4.07
C VAL A 218 -4.19 0.50 4.36
N LEU A 219 -3.61 -0.38 3.54
CA LEU A 219 -2.19 -0.76 3.60
C LEU A 219 -1.55 -0.66 2.22
N HIS A 220 -0.26 -0.37 2.20
CA HIS A 220 0.49 -0.39 0.95
C HIS A 220 0.95 -1.82 0.62
N SER A 221 0.78 -2.27 -0.64
CA SER A 221 1.10 -3.62 -1.11
C SER A 221 2.50 -4.10 -0.69
N ARG A 222 3.50 -3.23 -0.82
CA ARG A 222 4.89 -3.53 -0.44
C ARG A 222 5.05 -3.93 1.04
N GLY A 223 4.29 -3.31 1.95
CA GLY A 223 4.29 -3.70 3.36
C GLY A 223 3.69 -5.08 3.55
N VAL A 224 2.58 -5.36 2.87
CA VAL A 224 1.90 -6.66 2.92
C VAL A 224 2.79 -7.78 2.36
N GLU A 225 3.52 -7.53 1.25
CA GLU A 225 4.51 -8.47 0.70
C GLU A 225 5.62 -8.85 1.70
N ILE A 226 6.13 -7.86 2.44
CA ILE A 226 7.13 -8.11 3.49
C ILE A 226 6.53 -8.93 4.62
N ALA A 227 5.30 -8.59 5.04
CA ALA A 227 4.62 -9.29 6.13
C ALA A 227 4.35 -10.76 5.77
N ASP A 228 3.85 -11.03 4.58
CA ASP A 228 3.62 -12.40 4.10
C ASP A 228 4.93 -13.20 4.03
N LYS A 229 5.97 -12.63 3.40
CA LYS A 229 7.27 -13.29 3.26
C LYS A 229 7.96 -13.57 4.58
N GLN A 230 7.79 -12.70 5.58
CA GLN A 230 8.45 -12.78 6.89
C GLN A 230 7.52 -13.32 7.98
N GLU A 231 6.29 -13.70 7.62
CA GLU A 231 5.26 -14.23 8.52
C GLU A 231 4.99 -13.31 9.73
N VAL A 232 4.97 -11.99 9.50
CA VAL A 232 4.66 -10.98 10.54
C VAL A 232 3.16 -10.90 10.74
N GLU A 233 2.66 -11.21 11.91
CA GLU A 233 1.25 -10.98 12.24
C GLU A 233 0.91 -9.49 12.17
N LEU A 234 -0.06 -9.13 11.33
CA LEU A 234 -0.52 -7.76 11.16
C LEU A 234 -1.90 -7.55 11.76
N TYR A 235 -2.07 -6.39 12.37
CA TYR A 235 -3.36 -5.88 12.80
C TYR A 235 -3.55 -4.46 12.29
N CYS A 236 -4.73 -4.13 11.80
CA CYS A 236 -5.12 -2.79 11.37
C CYS A 236 -6.31 -2.30 12.18
N GLY A 237 -6.21 -1.09 12.74
CA GLY A 237 -7.28 -0.50 13.54
C GLY A 237 -7.28 1.01 13.57
N SER A 238 -8.30 1.58 14.20
CA SER A 238 -8.39 3.02 14.45
C SER A 238 -7.53 3.43 15.64
N THR A 239 -6.88 4.60 15.55
CA THR A 239 -6.06 5.14 16.62
C THR A 239 -6.88 5.51 17.86
N PHE A 240 -8.07 6.09 17.66
CA PHE A 240 -8.88 6.70 18.71
C PHE A 240 -10.27 6.07 18.86
N SER A 241 -10.44 4.84 18.41
CA SER A 241 -11.68 4.07 18.60
C SER A 241 -11.36 2.76 19.31
N ASP A 242 -12.25 2.31 20.17
CA ASP A 242 -12.18 0.99 20.80
C ASP A 242 -12.77 -0.12 19.91
N GLU A 243 -13.18 0.20 18.70
CA GLU A 243 -13.66 -0.78 17.74
C GLU A 243 -12.55 -1.79 17.40
N ARG A 244 -12.94 -3.07 17.40
CA ARG A 244 -12.04 -4.14 16.99
C ARG A 244 -11.67 -3.97 15.52
N GLY A 245 -10.38 -3.95 15.22
CA GLY A 245 -9.86 -3.85 13.86
C GLY A 245 -9.81 -5.18 13.11
N THR A 246 -9.04 -5.21 12.04
CA THR A 246 -8.85 -6.37 11.16
C THR A 246 -7.51 -7.05 11.41
N LYS A 247 -7.50 -8.38 11.52
CA LYS A 247 -6.28 -9.19 11.53
C LYS A 247 -5.95 -9.66 10.11
N ILE A 248 -4.72 -9.42 9.67
CA ILE A 248 -4.21 -9.94 8.41
C ILE A 248 -3.39 -11.19 8.71
N VAL A 249 -3.79 -12.32 8.14
CA VAL A 249 -3.30 -13.65 8.51
C VAL A 249 -2.89 -14.46 7.28
N LYS A 250 -2.04 -15.48 7.46
CA LYS A 250 -1.67 -16.38 6.36
C LYS A 250 -2.82 -17.30 5.94
N LYS A 251 -3.60 -17.76 6.93
CA LYS A 251 -4.79 -18.60 6.73
C LYS A 251 -5.89 -18.12 7.66
N LEU A 252 -7.12 -18.13 7.18
CA LEU A 252 -8.28 -17.86 8.04
C LEU A 252 -8.38 -18.92 9.14
N PRO A 253 -8.91 -18.56 10.32
CA PRO A 253 -9.21 -19.54 11.36
C PRO A 253 -10.08 -20.68 10.85
N GLU A 254 -9.82 -21.93 11.26
CA GLU A 254 -10.52 -23.13 10.76
C GLU A 254 -12.05 -23.11 11.00
N TRP A 255 -12.51 -22.36 12.00
CA TRP A 255 -13.92 -22.20 12.31
C TRP A 255 -14.64 -21.17 11.42
N LEU A 256 -13.90 -20.41 10.61
CA LEU A 256 -14.45 -19.39 9.73
C LEU A 256 -14.56 -19.93 8.30
N GLU A 257 -15.78 -19.96 7.76
CA GLU A 257 -15.98 -20.28 6.35
C GLU A 257 -15.36 -19.20 5.47
N GLN A 258 -14.64 -19.62 4.43
CA GLN A 258 -14.08 -18.70 3.45
C GLN A 258 -15.18 -18.07 2.60
N PRO A 259 -15.33 -16.74 2.61
CA PRO A 259 -16.23 -16.08 1.69
C PRO A 259 -15.73 -16.26 0.24
N VAL A 260 -16.65 -16.42 -0.69
CA VAL A 260 -16.31 -16.52 -2.12
C VAL A 260 -15.64 -15.25 -2.62
N VAL A 261 -16.19 -14.11 -2.22
CA VAL A 261 -15.63 -12.77 -2.44
C VAL A 261 -15.50 -12.08 -1.09
N THR A 262 -14.31 -11.61 -0.78
CA THR A 262 -13.99 -10.92 0.47
C THR A 262 -14.11 -9.40 0.33
N GLY A 263 -13.83 -8.88 -0.88
CA GLY A 263 -13.92 -7.46 -1.10
C GLY A 263 -14.03 -7.04 -2.56
N VAL A 264 -14.46 -5.79 -2.75
CA VAL A 264 -14.58 -5.12 -4.05
C VAL A 264 -13.80 -3.83 -4.02
N ALA A 265 -12.91 -3.64 -5.00
CA ALA A 265 -12.10 -2.42 -5.13
C ALA A 265 -12.47 -1.65 -6.40
N LEU A 266 -12.36 -0.32 -6.33
CA LEU A 266 -12.53 0.61 -7.45
C LEU A 266 -11.26 1.44 -7.62
N ALA A 267 -10.73 1.49 -8.83
CA ALA A 267 -9.58 2.32 -9.18
C ALA A 267 -9.82 3.03 -10.51
N GLU A 268 -9.49 4.32 -10.58
CA GLU A 268 -9.44 5.04 -11.85
C GLU A 268 -8.27 4.53 -12.67
N GLN A 269 -8.52 4.25 -13.95
CA GLN A 269 -7.55 3.73 -14.89
C GLN A 269 -7.63 4.50 -16.21
N ILE A 270 -6.58 4.34 -17.00
CA ILE A 270 -6.53 4.78 -18.39
C ILE A 270 -6.37 3.53 -19.24
N LYS A 271 -7.27 3.32 -20.19
CA LYS A 271 -7.17 2.23 -21.16
C LYS A 271 -6.39 2.69 -22.36
N VAL A 272 -5.34 1.95 -22.70
CA VAL A 272 -4.49 2.20 -23.86
C VAL A 272 -4.66 1.05 -24.85
N ASN A 273 -4.87 1.38 -26.11
CA ASN A 273 -5.00 0.40 -27.17
C ASN A 273 -4.05 0.75 -28.32
N LEU A 274 -3.03 -0.07 -28.50
CA LEU A 274 -2.07 0.02 -29.61
C LEU A 274 -2.54 -0.91 -30.72
N ARG A 275 -2.63 -0.43 -31.95
CA ARG A 275 -3.07 -1.20 -33.11
C ARG A 275 -2.10 -1.10 -34.28
N GLY A 276 -2.15 -2.07 -35.16
CA GLY A 276 -1.36 -2.10 -36.39
C GLY A 276 0.05 -2.65 -36.21
N LEU A 277 0.39 -3.14 -35.01
CA LEU A 277 1.70 -3.68 -34.70
C LEU A 277 1.96 -4.97 -35.50
N PRO A 278 3.20 -5.20 -35.99
CA PRO A 278 3.60 -6.54 -36.44
C PRO A 278 3.46 -7.59 -35.36
N GLU A 279 3.13 -8.83 -35.71
CA GLU A 279 3.15 -9.97 -34.81
C GLU A 279 4.61 -10.37 -34.48
N ASP A 280 5.24 -9.59 -33.59
CA ASP A 280 6.65 -9.77 -33.23
C ASP A 280 6.82 -9.62 -31.71
N VAL A 281 7.15 -10.72 -31.03
CA VAL A 281 7.40 -10.76 -29.58
C VAL A 281 8.55 -9.85 -29.18
N THR A 282 9.55 -9.66 -30.04
CA THR A 282 10.68 -8.74 -29.79
C THR A 282 10.20 -7.30 -29.73
N LEU A 283 9.23 -6.95 -30.57
CA LEU A 283 8.58 -5.64 -30.54
C LEU A 283 7.80 -5.41 -29.25
N TYR A 284 7.04 -6.43 -28.81
CA TYR A 284 6.29 -6.34 -27.54
C TYR A 284 7.22 -6.17 -26.35
N THR A 285 8.32 -6.93 -26.32
CA THR A 285 9.36 -6.81 -25.30
C THR A 285 9.93 -5.39 -25.24
N ARG A 286 10.21 -4.79 -26.41
CA ARG A 286 10.72 -3.43 -26.49
C ARG A 286 9.71 -2.40 -25.96
N VAL A 287 8.42 -2.54 -26.31
CA VAL A 287 7.35 -1.69 -25.77
C VAL A 287 7.30 -1.77 -24.24
N PHE A 288 7.27 -2.98 -23.69
CA PHE A 288 7.17 -3.17 -22.25
C PHE A 288 8.41 -2.70 -21.50
N ASN A 289 9.60 -2.89 -22.05
CA ASN A 289 10.85 -2.41 -21.45
C ASN A 289 10.95 -0.88 -21.44
N GLU A 290 10.51 -0.19 -22.50
CA GLU A 290 10.47 1.27 -22.54
C GLU A 290 9.48 1.84 -21.52
N LEU A 291 8.32 1.23 -21.38
CA LEU A 291 7.34 1.62 -20.36
C LEU A 291 7.89 1.40 -18.94
N ALA A 292 8.48 0.22 -18.68
CA ALA A 292 9.10 -0.10 -17.40
C ALA A 292 10.29 0.83 -17.07
N GLY A 293 11.13 1.16 -18.05
CA GLY A 293 12.26 2.08 -17.89
C GLY A 293 11.85 3.51 -17.50
N ARG A 294 10.59 3.88 -17.75
CA ARG A 294 9.98 5.16 -17.33
C ARG A 294 9.11 5.03 -16.08
N GLY A 295 9.13 3.86 -15.42
CA GLY A 295 8.37 3.60 -14.20
C GLY A 295 6.86 3.40 -14.40
N ILE A 296 6.41 3.16 -15.65
CA ILE A 296 5.00 2.92 -15.96
C ILE A 296 4.66 1.46 -15.67
N ASN A 297 3.78 1.23 -14.72
CA ASN A 297 3.26 -0.10 -14.42
C ASN A 297 2.01 -0.39 -15.25
N LEU A 298 2.00 -1.56 -15.89
CA LEU A 298 0.90 -2.02 -16.71
C LEU A 298 -0.03 -2.95 -15.93
N ASP A 299 -1.32 -2.83 -16.21
CA ASP A 299 -2.35 -3.75 -15.72
C ASP A 299 -3.26 -4.19 -16.89
N MET A 300 -4.00 -5.29 -16.71
CA MET A 300 -4.99 -5.80 -17.66
C MET A 300 -4.45 -5.95 -19.10
N ILE A 301 -3.23 -6.51 -19.26
CA ILE A 301 -2.60 -6.66 -20.59
C ILE A 301 -3.35 -7.72 -21.40
N SER A 302 -3.72 -7.37 -22.63
CA SER A 302 -4.29 -8.27 -23.64
C SER A 302 -3.61 -8.06 -24.97
N ILE A 303 -3.21 -9.14 -25.63
CA ILE A 303 -2.63 -9.13 -26.99
C ILE A 303 -3.54 -9.95 -27.87
N VAL A 304 -4.07 -9.33 -28.92
CA VAL A 304 -4.92 -9.99 -29.92
C VAL A 304 -4.25 -9.85 -31.27
N SER A 305 -4.03 -10.99 -31.94
CA SER A 305 -3.44 -11.03 -33.27
C SER A 305 -4.51 -11.41 -34.29
N GLU A 306 -4.59 -10.64 -35.37
CA GLU A 306 -5.52 -10.87 -36.46
C GLU A 306 -4.89 -10.41 -37.79
N ASN A 307 -4.92 -11.29 -38.81
CA ASN A 307 -4.45 -11.01 -40.17
C ASN A 307 -2.99 -10.50 -40.22
N GLY A 308 -2.07 -11.06 -39.43
CA GLY A 308 -0.66 -10.70 -39.38
C GLY A 308 -0.36 -9.36 -38.70
N LYS A 309 -1.36 -8.80 -38.00
CA LYS A 309 -1.24 -7.59 -37.16
C LYS A 309 -1.70 -7.86 -35.76
N ALA A 310 -1.03 -7.25 -34.79
CA ALA A 310 -1.38 -7.32 -33.39
C ALA A 310 -1.98 -6.01 -32.90
N ALA A 311 -2.90 -6.17 -31.93
CA ALA A 311 -3.35 -5.09 -31.05
C ALA A 311 -2.96 -5.44 -29.61
N ILE A 312 -2.32 -4.49 -28.93
CA ILE A 312 -2.01 -4.60 -27.49
C ILE A 312 -2.92 -3.63 -26.76
N THR A 313 -3.73 -4.16 -25.88
CA THR A 313 -4.56 -3.37 -24.95
C THR A 313 -4.02 -3.54 -23.54
N PHE A 314 -3.85 -2.45 -22.81
CA PHE A 314 -3.47 -2.48 -21.39
C PHE A 314 -4.09 -1.28 -20.67
N SER A 315 -4.05 -1.32 -19.34
CA SER A 315 -4.41 -0.16 -18.53
C SER A 315 -3.23 0.34 -17.71
N VAL A 316 -3.24 1.65 -17.41
CA VAL A 316 -2.26 2.35 -16.57
C VAL A 316 -2.97 3.28 -15.60
N VAL A 317 -2.30 3.67 -14.52
CA VAL A 317 -2.82 4.69 -13.60
C VAL A 317 -2.75 6.09 -14.21
N SER A 318 -3.64 6.98 -13.80
CA SER A 318 -3.77 8.33 -14.38
C SER A 318 -2.49 9.17 -14.32
N GLY A 319 -1.63 8.95 -13.33
CA GLY A 319 -0.37 9.69 -13.17
C GLY A 319 0.71 9.38 -14.21
N ASP A 320 0.54 8.34 -15.02
CA ASP A 320 1.58 7.87 -15.98
C ASP A 320 1.42 8.46 -17.40
N MET A 321 0.37 9.25 -17.63
CA MET A 321 0.01 9.76 -18.96
C MET A 321 1.10 10.58 -19.65
N GLU A 322 1.80 11.45 -18.91
CA GLU A 322 2.82 12.34 -19.50
C GLU A 322 3.99 11.56 -20.11
N ASN A 323 4.33 10.42 -19.51
CA ASN A 323 5.44 9.57 -19.94
C ASN A 323 5.05 8.52 -21.00
N LEU A 324 3.74 8.25 -21.17
CA LEU A 324 3.24 7.17 -22.01
C LEU A 324 3.58 7.36 -23.50
N ARG A 325 3.19 8.49 -24.11
CA ARG A 325 3.45 8.75 -25.54
C ARG A 325 4.94 8.79 -25.90
N PRO A 326 5.80 9.48 -25.10
CA PRO A 326 7.24 9.45 -25.34
C PRO A 326 7.84 8.03 -25.26
N ALA A 327 7.36 7.18 -24.32
CA ALA A 327 7.81 5.80 -24.22
C ALA A 327 7.44 4.98 -25.46
N LEU A 328 6.18 5.07 -25.90
CA LEU A 328 5.71 4.34 -27.07
C LEU A 328 6.42 4.78 -28.36
N SER A 329 6.66 6.07 -28.54
CA SER A 329 7.42 6.59 -29.70
C SER A 329 8.87 6.10 -29.71
N ALA A 330 9.50 6.00 -28.54
CA ALA A 330 10.86 5.47 -28.43
C ALA A 330 10.89 3.94 -28.69
N ALA A 331 9.86 3.22 -28.29
CA ALA A 331 9.77 1.77 -28.50
C ALA A 331 9.48 1.36 -29.93
N LEU A 332 8.82 2.20 -30.73
CA LEU A 332 8.23 1.85 -32.01
C LEU A 332 8.76 2.70 -33.18
N PRO A 333 10.09 2.93 -33.31
CA PRO A 333 10.63 3.71 -34.42
C PRO A 333 10.41 2.99 -35.76
N GLY A 334 9.86 3.70 -36.76
CA GLY A 334 9.65 3.16 -38.10
C GLY A 334 8.54 2.13 -38.25
N VAL A 335 7.76 1.89 -37.20
CA VAL A 335 6.55 1.04 -37.20
C VAL A 335 5.34 1.93 -37.50
N ASP A 336 4.47 1.49 -38.42
CA ASP A 336 3.15 2.12 -38.60
C ASP A 336 2.16 1.60 -37.56
N TRP A 337 1.86 2.43 -36.58
CA TRP A 337 0.98 2.08 -35.45
C TRP A 337 0.05 3.23 -35.06
N THR A 338 -1.06 2.88 -34.47
CA THR A 338 -2.00 3.85 -33.90
C THR A 338 -2.19 3.60 -32.41
N VAL A 339 -2.43 4.67 -31.64
CA VAL A 339 -2.75 4.59 -30.22
C VAL A 339 -4.08 5.30 -29.97
N SER A 340 -4.98 4.62 -29.31
CA SER A 340 -6.15 5.23 -28.67
C SER A 340 -6.01 5.16 -27.16
N VAL A 341 -6.31 6.27 -26.51
CA VAL A 341 -6.22 6.43 -25.06
C VAL A 341 -7.61 6.83 -24.59
N ASP A 342 -8.14 6.09 -23.63
CA ASP A 342 -9.42 6.35 -22.99
C ASP A 342 -9.21 6.52 -21.49
N ASP A 343 -9.33 7.73 -21.01
CA ASP A 343 -9.18 8.11 -19.60
C ASP A 343 -10.53 8.17 -18.84
N SER A 344 -11.60 7.79 -19.52
CA SER A 344 -12.96 7.76 -18.97
C SER A 344 -13.37 6.39 -18.41
N VAL A 345 -12.40 5.57 -18.00
CA VAL A 345 -12.65 4.23 -17.48
C VAL A 345 -12.25 4.08 -16.01
N SER A 346 -12.91 3.14 -15.34
CA SER A 346 -12.55 2.67 -14.00
C SER A 346 -12.39 1.15 -14.01
N LYS A 347 -11.45 0.65 -13.20
CA LYS A 347 -11.31 -0.78 -12.93
C LYS A 347 -12.11 -1.13 -11.68
N VAL A 348 -13.01 -2.12 -11.78
CA VAL A 348 -13.71 -2.72 -10.65
C VAL A 348 -13.24 -4.16 -10.50
N SER A 349 -12.78 -4.50 -9.30
CA SER A 349 -12.21 -5.82 -8.99
C SER A 349 -12.95 -6.46 -7.83
N ALA A 350 -13.46 -7.68 -8.01
CA ALA A 350 -13.89 -8.55 -6.92
C ALA A 350 -12.75 -9.50 -6.55
N ILE A 351 -12.47 -9.63 -5.27
CA ILE A 351 -11.30 -10.35 -4.74
C ILE A 351 -11.78 -11.31 -3.64
N GLY A 352 -11.28 -12.54 -3.65
CA GLY A 352 -11.55 -13.53 -2.62
C GLY A 352 -10.91 -14.88 -2.93
N VAL A 353 -10.21 -15.45 -1.97
CA VAL A 353 -9.56 -16.78 -2.11
C VAL A 353 -10.58 -17.92 -2.28
N GLY A 354 -11.82 -17.73 -1.83
CA GLY A 354 -12.91 -18.71 -2.04
C GLY A 354 -13.28 -18.92 -3.51
N MET A 355 -12.88 -18.02 -4.42
CA MET A 355 -13.10 -18.20 -5.86
C MET A 355 -12.39 -19.44 -6.42
N GLN A 356 -11.28 -19.87 -5.82
CA GLN A 356 -10.52 -21.06 -6.24
C GLN A 356 -11.33 -22.35 -6.10
N SER A 357 -12.23 -22.41 -5.13
CA SER A 357 -12.97 -23.63 -4.77
C SER A 357 -14.44 -23.62 -5.19
N VAL A 358 -14.98 -22.48 -5.64
CA VAL A 358 -16.39 -22.31 -5.97
C VAL A 358 -16.58 -22.01 -7.45
N SER A 359 -17.34 -22.88 -8.15
CA SER A 359 -17.71 -22.66 -9.55
C SER A 359 -18.85 -21.64 -9.69
N GLY A 360 -18.94 -20.99 -10.86
CA GLY A 360 -20.05 -20.08 -11.19
C GLY A 360 -19.87 -18.64 -10.72
N VAL A 361 -18.76 -18.30 -10.06
CA VAL A 361 -18.50 -16.93 -9.55
C VAL A 361 -18.51 -15.91 -10.68
N ALA A 362 -17.89 -16.22 -11.82
CA ALA A 362 -17.90 -15.35 -12.99
C ALA A 362 -19.32 -15.09 -13.50
N GLY A 363 -20.18 -16.12 -13.54
CA GLY A 363 -21.59 -15.97 -13.92
C GLY A 363 -22.36 -15.01 -13.01
N ARG A 364 -22.16 -15.13 -11.70
CA ARG A 364 -22.73 -14.20 -10.70
C ARG A 364 -22.19 -12.77 -10.88
N PHE A 365 -20.89 -12.65 -11.05
CA PHE A 365 -20.21 -11.35 -11.23
C PHE A 365 -20.76 -10.61 -12.46
N PHE A 366 -20.75 -11.25 -13.64
CA PHE A 366 -21.25 -10.62 -14.87
C PHE A 366 -22.78 -10.47 -14.85
N GLY A 367 -23.51 -11.39 -14.21
CA GLY A 367 -24.96 -11.27 -14.01
C GLY A 367 -25.35 -10.05 -13.20
N ALA A 368 -24.62 -9.75 -12.13
CA ALA A 368 -24.83 -8.54 -11.31
C ALA A 368 -24.61 -7.25 -12.10
N LEU A 369 -23.59 -7.20 -12.95
CA LEU A 369 -23.32 -6.04 -13.83
C LEU A 369 -24.39 -5.91 -14.91
N ALA A 370 -24.79 -7.01 -15.55
CA ALA A 370 -25.83 -7.03 -16.58
C ALA A 370 -27.19 -6.55 -16.05
N ALA A 371 -27.57 -6.96 -14.83
CA ALA A 371 -28.81 -6.54 -14.19
C ALA A 371 -28.90 -5.00 -13.98
N ARG A 372 -27.75 -4.32 -13.96
CA ARG A 372 -27.64 -2.86 -13.84
C ARG A 372 -27.30 -2.18 -15.19
N ASN A 373 -27.29 -2.92 -16.30
CA ASN A 373 -26.90 -2.43 -17.64
C ASN A 373 -25.49 -1.80 -17.67
N ILE A 374 -24.54 -2.32 -16.89
CA ILE A 374 -23.16 -1.82 -16.82
C ILE A 374 -22.36 -2.39 -17.98
N ALA A 375 -21.76 -1.51 -18.78
CA ALA A 375 -20.93 -1.89 -19.90
C ALA A 375 -19.56 -2.43 -19.43
N VAL A 376 -19.13 -3.57 -19.99
CA VAL A 376 -17.79 -4.14 -19.73
C VAL A 376 -16.89 -3.84 -20.92
N LEU A 377 -15.82 -3.07 -20.68
CA LEU A 377 -14.88 -2.59 -21.69
C LEU A 377 -13.59 -3.43 -21.77
N GLY A 378 -13.40 -4.31 -20.84
CA GLY A 378 -12.28 -5.25 -20.74
C GLY A 378 -12.39 -6.06 -19.47
N THR A 379 -11.77 -7.23 -19.46
CA THR A 379 -11.77 -8.11 -18.28
C THR A 379 -10.42 -8.78 -18.12
N THR A 380 -10.07 -9.08 -16.87
CA THR A 380 -8.96 -9.96 -16.51
C THR A 380 -9.35 -10.78 -15.29
N THR A 381 -8.79 -11.99 -15.21
CA THR A 381 -9.06 -12.90 -14.10
C THR A 381 -7.76 -13.50 -13.60
N SER A 382 -7.73 -13.80 -12.30
CA SER A 382 -6.75 -14.70 -11.67
C SER A 382 -7.50 -15.72 -10.81
N GLU A 383 -6.78 -16.53 -10.06
CA GLU A 383 -7.40 -17.52 -9.17
C GLU A 383 -8.27 -16.88 -8.08
N ILE A 384 -7.94 -15.67 -7.64
CA ILE A 384 -8.60 -14.98 -6.52
C ILE A 384 -9.21 -13.62 -6.91
N LYS A 385 -9.21 -13.28 -8.21
CA LYS A 385 -9.68 -11.98 -8.67
C LYS A 385 -10.43 -12.07 -10.01
N ILE A 386 -11.54 -11.35 -10.10
CA ILE A 386 -12.18 -10.98 -11.38
C ILE A 386 -12.22 -9.48 -11.44
N ALA A 387 -11.63 -8.88 -12.47
CA ALA A 387 -11.61 -7.45 -12.67
C ALA A 387 -12.13 -7.06 -14.05
N VAL A 388 -12.85 -5.94 -14.11
CA VAL A 388 -13.39 -5.36 -15.34
C VAL A 388 -13.06 -3.89 -15.44
N LEU A 389 -12.89 -3.41 -16.67
CA LEU A 389 -12.97 -1.98 -16.99
C LEU A 389 -14.42 -1.65 -17.34
N VAL A 390 -14.92 -0.60 -16.72
CA VAL A 390 -16.24 -0.05 -16.95
C VAL A 390 -16.14 1.46 -17.26
N PRO A 391 -17.13 2.10 -17.89
CA PRO A 391 -17.19 3.56 -17.95
C PRO A 391 -17.07 4.16 -16.56
N ARG A 392 -16.32 5.25 -16.42
CA ARG A 392 -16.03 5.86 -15.10
C ARG A 392 -17.29 6.26 -14.33
N ASP A 393 -18.30 6.77 -15.04
CA ASP A 393 -19.60 7.15 -14.48
C ASP A 393 -20.41 5.94 -13.98
N GLN A 394 -20.11 4.74 -14.44
CA GLN A 394 -20.74 3.49 -13.99
C GLN A 394 -19.96 2.76 -12.88
N GLY A 395 -18.76 3.21 -12.53
CA GLY A 395 -17.88 2.55 -11.57
C GLY A 395 -18.52 2.32 -10.19
N HIS A 396 -19.15 3.36 -9.63
CA HIS A 396 -19.84 3.25 -8.33
C HIS A 396 -21.04 2.30 -8.39
N ALA A 397 -21.81 2.33 -9.48
CA ALA A 397 -22.94 1.41 -9.67
C ALA A 397 -22.48 -0.04 -9.81
N ALA A 398 -21.32 -0.28 -10.46
CA ALA A 398 -20.72 -1.60 -10.58
C ALA A 398 -20.27 -2.14 -9.21
N VAL A 399 -19.58 -1.31 -8.42
CA VAL A 399 -19.21 -1.68 -7.05
C VAL A 399 -20.45 -2.03 -6.23
N ASP A 400 -21.48 -1.18 -6.24
CA ASP A 400 -22.72 -1.39 -5.50
C ASP A 400 -23.44 -2.69 -5.89
N ALA A 401 -23.48 -3.01 -7.18
CA ALA A 401 -24.04 -4.26 -7.69
C ALA A 401 -23.31 -5.48 -7.16
N LEU A 402 -21.98 -5.47 -7.22
CA LEU A 402 -21.15 -6.58 -6.74
C LEU A 402 -21.18 -6.73 -5.21
N MET A 403 -21.15 -5.62 -4.47
CA MET A 403 -21.28 -5.63 -3.01
C MET A 403 -22.61 -6.24 -2.56
N THR A 404 -23.69 -5.97 -3.30
CA THR A 404 -25.01 -6.57 -3.04
C THR A 404 -25.04 -8.05 -3.39
N GLU A 405 -24.55 -8.43 -4.59
CA GLU A 405 -24.54 -9.82 -5.08
C GLU A 405 -23.78 -10.74 -4.15
N PHE A 406 -22.65 -10.28 -3.60
CA PHE A 406 -21.79 -11.09 -2.75
C PHE A 406 -22.03 -10.91 -1.23
N GLY A 407 -23.07 -10.15 -0.84
CA GLY A 407 -23.46 -9.99 0.56
C GLY A 407 -22.41 -9.26 1.42
N LEU A 408 -21.71 -8.27 0.84
CA LEU A 408 -20.59 -7.54 1.44
C LEU A 408 -21.01 -6.22 2.12
N LYS A 409 -22.30 -6.00 2.31
CA LYS A 409 -22.89 -4.85 3.00
C LYS A 409 -23.47 -5.26 4.34
N ASP A 410 -23.34 -4.40 5.34
CA ASP A 410 -24.12 -4.49 6.57
C ASP A 410 -25.61 -4.19 6.25
N GLU A 411 -26.53 -4.87 6.96
CA GLU A 411 -27.97 -4.69 6.80
C GLU A 411 -28.46 -3.36 7.36
#